data_40290ab76c9400cda582109c6dc9a5d4
#
_entry.id   40290ab76c9400cda582109c6dc9a5d4
#
_cell.length_a   1.000
_cell.length_b   1.000
_cell.length_c   1.000
_cell.angle_alpha   90.00
_cell.angle_beta   90.00
_cell.angle_gamma   90.00
#
_symmetry.space_group_name_H-M   'P 1'
#
loop_
_entity.id
_entity.type
_entity.pdbx_description
1 polymer ?
#
loop_
_entity_poly.entity_id
_entity_poly.type
_entity_poly.pdbx_seq_one_letter_code
_entity_poly.pdbx_strand_id
1 'polypeptide(L)'
;MADILCDTRLKSEEAPKVIILTHGDADGLVSAMIVKAFEELQNKNKTFLIMSSMDVTLEQTDKTFDYICKYASFGSKDRIYILDRPIPSVEWLKMKYLAYTNVINIDHHLTNKPEQYKDECCCDDIYFYWNDKLSAAYLKLEWFKPLIEKSEVYKKMYEKLEPLAEATSCWDIFTWKNLGNSQKELLLKRRALSINSAEKILGAGAFYNFITKKLNSENYTEEIFNYFFLLDEAYNLKIDNLFDFAKRVISDFDYKGYKLGVIYGIDGDYQSIIADKILFDKKLDYEVVAFLNVYGTVSFRSKNDIDVSDIAKKLGMIVGYSGGGHKHASGCRICDRDEMKKKMMEIFEHSMNKIKIL
;
A
#
# COMPACT_ATOMS: atom_id res chain seq x y z
N MET A 1 -7.80 11.10 -0.36
CA MET A 1 -7.30 12.18 0.55
C MET A 1 -6.32 11.50 1.49
N ALA A 2 -5.22 12.14 1.84
CA ALA A 2 -4.25 11.53 2.76
C ALA A 2 -4.80 11.52 4.20
N ASP A 3 -4.54 10.42 4.92
CA ASP A 3 -4.95 10.26 6.31
C ASP A 3 -3.86 10.80 7.24
N ILE A 4 -4.28 11.54 8.27
CA ILE A 4 -3.36 12.02 9.30
C ILE A 4 -3.23 10.94 10.38
N LEU A 5 -2.06 10.31 10.45
CA LEU A 5 -1.76 9.25 11.42
C LEU A 5 -1.26 9.80 12.75
N CYS A 6 -0.55 10.91 12.73
CA CYS A 6 0.00 11.57 13.91
C CYS A 6 0.14 13.07 13.64
N ASP A 7 -0.35 13.87 14.57
CA ASP A 7 -0.16 15.32 14.55
C ASP A 7 0.16 15.83 15.96
N THR A 8 1.41 16.21 16.17
CA THR A 8 1.90 16.77 17.43
C THR A 8 2.37 18.23 17.30
N ARG A 9 2.08 18.88 16.18
CA ARG A 9 2.53 20.27 15.88
C ARG A 9 2.15 21.30 16.95
N LEU A 10 1.05 21.06 17.62
CA LEU A 10 0.53 21.96 18.66
C LEU A 10 1.31 21.90 19.97
N LYS A 11 2.30 20.99 20.13
CA LYS A 11 3.04 20.83 21.37
C LYS A 11 4.11 21.90 21.59
N SER A 12 4.68 22.46 20.51
CA SER A 12 5.65 23.55 20.58
C SER A 12 5.88 24.16 19.19
N GLU A 13 5.78 25.47 19.04
CA GLU A 13 6.08 26.15 17.76
C GLU A 13 7.58 26.22 17.45
N GLU A 14 8.45 26.15 18.49
CA GLU A 14 9.90 26.24 18.36
C GLU A 14 10.60 24.86 18.20
N ALA A 15 9.87 23.78 18.42
CA ALA A 15 10.45 22.44 18.33
C ALA A 15 10.72 22.05 16.86
N PRO A 16 11.85 21.37 16.58
CA PRO A 16 12.11 20.82 15.25
C PRO A 16 10.98 19.92 14.79
N LYS A 17 10.53 20.11 13.55
CA LYS A 17 9.43 19.35 12.96
C LYS A 17 9.95 18.18 12.14
N VAL A 18 9.27 17.05 12.27
CA VAL A 18 9.47 15.86 11.44
C VAL A 18 8.19 15.59 10.69
N ILE A 19 8.24 15.73 9.38
CA ILE A 19 7.12 15.46 8.51
C ILE A 19 7.41 14.15 7.79
N ILE A 20 6.44 13.26 7.82
CA ILE A 20 6.54 11.95 7.16
C ILE A 20 5.37 11.82 6.22
N LEU A 21 5.70 11.63 4.95
CA LEU A 21 4.76 11.23 3.91
C LEU A 21 5.03 9.78 3.56
N THR A 22 4.02 8.95 3.65
CA THR A 22 4.19 7.53 3.44
C THR A 22 3.06 6.92 2.61
N HIS A 23 3.30 5.76 2.00
CA HIS A 23 2.23 4.93 1.47
C HIS A 23 1.33 4.43 2.61
N GLY A 24 0.08 4.12 2.29
CA GLY A 24 -0.92 3.72 3.30
C GLY A 24 -0.97 2.22 3.58
N ASP A 25 -0.10 1.43 2.97
CA ASP A 25 0.02 0.00 3.21
C ASP A 25 0.99 -0.34 4.37
N ALA A 26 1.17 -1.62 4.62
CA ALA A 26 1.99 -2.08 5.74
C ALA A 26 3.45 -1.61 5.65
N ASP A 27 4.05 -1.56 4.45
CA ASP A 27 5.44 -1.15 4.27
C ASP A 27 5.64 0.33 4.58
N GLY A 28 4.81 1.19 3.99
CA GLY A 28 4.84 2.61 4.29
C GLY A 28 4.56 2.93 5.76
N LEU A 29 3.58 2.25 6.38
CA LEU A 29 3.20 2.49 7.78
C LEU A 29 4.28 2.05 8.78
N VAL A 30 4.92 0.91 8.54
CA VAL A 30 6.05 0.43 9.37
C VAL A 30 7.26 1.33 9.18
N SER A 31 7.55 1.78 7.95
CA SER A 31 8.59 2.77 7.66
C SER A 31 8.39 4.06 8.47
N ALA A 32 7.18 4.59 8.48
CA ALA A 32 6.84 5.81 9.23
C ALA A 32 7.02 5.62 10.74
N MET A 33 6.63 4.47 11.28
CA MET A 33 6.81 4.13 12.69
C MET A 33 8.30 4.03 13.06
N ILE A 34 9.13 3.41 12.21
CA ILE A 34 10.59 3.33 12.41
C ILE A 34 11.21 4.73 12.47
N VAL A 35 10.86 5.61 11.51
CA VAL A 35 11.32 7.01 11.53
C VAL A 35 10.94 7.67 12.85
N LYS A 36 9.68 7.61 13.23
CA LYS A 36 9.20 8.25 14.46
C LYS A 36 9.96 7.75 15.68
N ALA A 37 10.16 6.43 15.81
CA ALA A 37 10.86 5.84 16.95
C ALA A 37 12.31 6.34 17.08
N PHE A 38 13.08 6.35 15.98
CA PHE A 38 14.46 6.80 16.02
C PHE A 38 14.61 8.32 16.15
N GLU A 39 13.72 9.10 15.53
CA GLU A 39 13.72 10.55 15.66
C GLU A 39 13.36 11.01 17.09
N GLU A 40 12.44 10.32 17.78
CA GLU A 40 12.13 10.57 19.19
C GLU A 40 13.29 10.23 20.12
N LEU A 41 14.07 9.19 19.81
CA LEU A 41 15.29 8.87 20.57
C LEU A 41 16.37 9.93 20.41
N GLN A 42 16.49 10.56 19.24
CA GLN A 42 17.44 11.64 19.01
C GLN A 42 17.06 12.92 19.75
N ASN A 43 15.79 13.25 19.80
CA ASN A 43 15.28 14.42 20.51
C ASN A 43 13.79 14.25 20.85
N LYS A 44 13.49 14.13 22.12
CA LYS A 44 12.12 13.95 22.65
C LYS A 44 11.22 15.16 22.44
N ASN A 45 11.79 16.33 22.14
CA ASN A 45 11.03 17.57 21.95
C ASN A 45 10.60 17.78 20.48
N LYS A 46 10.84 16.82 19.59
CA LYS A 46 10.37 16.92 18.20
C LYS A 46 8.87 16.87 18.10
N THR A 47 8.34 17.62 17.16
CA THR A 47 6.93 17.54 16.75
C THR A 47 6.80 16.72 15.46
N PHE A 48 5.69 16.00 15.31
CA PHE A 48 5.48 15.10 14.18
C PHE A 48 4.20 15.44 13.45
N LEU A 49 4.27 15.43 12.13
CA LEU A 49 3.13 15.31 11.23
C LEU A 49 3.36 14.09 10.34
N ILE A 50 2.55 13.06 10.51
CA ILE A 50 2.65 11.82 9.73
C ILE A 50 1.37 11.66 8.94
N MET A 51 1.50 11.58 7.62
CA MET A 51 0.40 11.44 6.68
C MET A 51 0.61 10.24 5.78
N SER A 52 -0.43 9.45 5.59
CA SER A 52 -0.44 8.31 4.67
C SER A 52 -1.48 8.49 3.56
N SER A 53 -1.23 7.87 2.41
CA SER A 53 -2.19 7.81 1.30
C SER A 53 -2.00 6.50 0.53
N MET A 54 -3.10 5.86 0.17
CA MET A 54 -3.10 4.71 -0.75
C MET A 54 -2.85 5.12 -2.21
N ASP A 55 -3.05 6.38 -2.54
CA ASP A 55 -2.75 6.94 -3.84
C ASP A 55 -1.33 7.52 -3.82
N VAL A 56 -0.44 6.89 -4.55
CA VAL A 56 0.98 7.26 -4.68
C VAL A 56 1.29 7.97 -5.99
N THR A 57 0.28 8.44 -6.71
CA THR A 57 0.50 9.26 -7.90
C THR A 57 1.23 10.56 -7.56
N LEU A 58 2.01 11.05 -8.51
CA LEU A 58 2.71 12.33 -8.36
C LEU A 58 1.73 13.48 -8.02
N GLU A 59 0.60 13.52 -8.71
CA GLU A 59 -0.45 14.51 -8.47
C GLU A 59 -1.00 14.48 -7.04
N GLN A 60 -1.26 13.29 -6.50
CA GLN A 60 -1.74 13.16 -5.11
C GLN A 60 -0.64 13.50 -4.12
N THR A 61 0.60 13.18 -4.43
CA THR A 61 1.75 13.56 -3.61
C THR A 61 1.88 15.08 -3.55
N ASP A 62 1.81 15.76 -4.67
CA ASP A 62 1.85 17.22 -4.76
C ASP A 62 0.70 17.89 -3.99
N LYS A 63 -0.53 17.39 -4.12
CA LYS A 63 -1.69 17.88 -3.35
C LYS A 63 -1.51 17.72 -1.84
N THR A 64 -0.90 16.63 -1.42
CA THR A 64 -0.62 16.38 0.00
C THR A 64 0.43 17.36 0.52
N PHE A 65 1.46 17.63 -0.27
CA PHE A 65 2.47 18.65 0.04
C PHE A 65 1.88 20.06 0.10
N ASP A 66 1.02 20.43 -0.83
CA ASP A 66 0.33 21.73 -0.78
C ASP A 66 -0.49 21.90 0.50
N TYR A 67 -1.12 20.83 0.97
CA TYR A 67 -1.80 20.84 2.26
C TYR A 67 -0.82 21.11 3.41
N ILE A 68 0.30 20.40 3.46
CA ILE A 68 1.33 20.58 4.49
C ILE A 68 1.85 22.02 4.49
N CYS A 69 2.09 22.58 3.30
CA CYS A 69 2.61 23.92 3.13
C CYS A 69 1.71 25.01 3.70
N LYS A 70 0.41 24.80 3.63
CA LYS A 70 -0.57 25.76 4.18
C LYS A 70 -0.54 25.83 5.70
N TYR A 71 -0.11 24.76 6.35
CA TYR A 71 -0.24 24.59 7.80
C TYR A 71 1.10 24.48 8.54
N ALA A 72 2.22 24.37 7.84
CA ALA A 72 3.53 24.26 8.46
C ALA A 72 4.49 25.32 7.91
N SER A 73 5.08 26.10 8.80
CA SER A 73 6.29 26.87 8.51
C SER A 73 7.50 25.98 8.75
N PHE A 74 8.48 26.00 7.85
CA PHE A 74 9.66 25.16 7.91
C PHE A 74 10.92 25.97 8.26
N GLY A 75 11.84 25.30 8.97
CA GLY A 75 13.14 25.84 9.35
C GLY A 75 14.26 24.85 9.04
N SER A 76 15.51 25.32 9.13
CA SER A 76 16.72 24.54 8.81
C SER A 76 16.94 23.29 9.70
N LYS A 77 16.21 23.18 10.80
CA LYS A 77 16.27 22.01 11.71
C LYS A 77 15.20 20.96 11.43
N ASP A 78 14.28 21.26 10.52
CA ASP A 78 13.16 20.38 10.19
C ASP A 78 13.60 19.29 9.21
N ARG A 79 12.87 18.19 9.18
CA ARG A 79 13.13 17.05 8.28
C ARG A 79 11.83 16.60 7.62
N ILE A 80 11.92 16.27 6.34
CA ILE A 80 10.84 15.67 5.57
C ILE A 80 11.29 14.29 5.14
N TYR A 81 10.54 13.29 5.53
CA TYR A 81 10.69 11.92 5.05
C TYR A 81 9.61 11.61 4.03
N ILE A 82 10.02 11.08 2.89
CA ILE A 82 9.16 10.57 1.83
C ILE A 82 9.47 9.09 1.74
N LEU A 83 8.52 8.25 2.15
CA LEU A 83 8.73 6.83 2.37
C LEU A 83 7.80 6.02 1.48
N ASP A 84 8.39 5.04 0.78
CA ASP A 84 7.64 4.08 -0.02
C ASP A 84 6.73 4.74 -1.06
N ARG A 85 7.23 5.81 -1.69
CA ARG A 85 6.49 6.57 -2.70
C ARG A 85 7.38 7.52 -3.49
N PRO A 86 6.95 7.93 -4.72
CA PRO A 86 7.69 8.88 -5.54
C PRO A 86 7.86 10.22 -4.83
N ILE A 87 8.97 10.88 -5.16
CA ILE A 87 9.19 12.27 -4.78
C ILE A 87 8.18 13.14 -5.53
N PRO A 88 7.61 14.18 -4.88
CA PRO A 88 6.85 15.22 -5.58
C PRO A 88 7.73 15.90 -6.64
N SER A 89 7.11 16.58 -7.60
CA SER A 89 7.87 17.20 -8.68
C SER A 89 9.00 18.07 -8.13
N VAL A 90 10.19 17.89 -8.68
CA VAL A 90 11.42 18.54 -8.19
C VAL A 90 11.32 20.06 -8.26
N GLU A 91 10.65 20.60 -9.28
CA GLU A 91 10.40 22.06 -9.37
C GLU A 91 9.63 22.58 -8.16
N TRP A 92 8.69 21.80 -7.67
CA TRP A 92 7.89 22.16 -6.53
C TRP A 92 8.69 22.11 -5.21
N LEU A 93 9.53 21.10 -5.02
CA LEU A 93 10.48 21.02 -3.91
C LEU A 93 11.47 22.19 -3.92
N LYS A 94 12.01 22.55 -5.10
CA LYS A 94 12.95 23.67 -5.25
C LYS A 94 12.32 25.01 -4.84
N MET A 95 11.09 25.28 -5.23
CA MET A 95 10.48 26.58 -4.98
C MET A 95 10.07 26.82 -3.52
N LYS A 96 9.76 25.78 -2.75
CA LYS A 96 9.12 25.94 -1.44
C LYS A 96 9.92 25.49 -0.24
N TYR A 97 10.88 24.54 -0.36
CA TYR A 97 11.46 23.86 0.82
C TYR A 97 12.97 23.67 0.85
N LEU A 98 13.66 23.50 -0.28
CA LEU A 98 15.07 23.14 -0.31
C LEU A 98 16.00 24.16 0.34
N ALA A 99 15.60 25.41 0.42
CA ALA A 99 16.39 26.44 1.10
C ALA A 99 16.49 26.27 2.63
N TYR A 100 15.65 25.40 3.24
CA TYR A 100 15.51 25.38 4.70
C TYR A 100 15.35 24.01 5.33
N THR A 101 15.24 22.90 4.57
CA THR A 101 14.80 21.62 5.13
C THR A 101 15.57 20.45 4.55
N ASN A 102 15.94 19.47 5.38
CA ASN A 102 16.51 18.21 4.91
C ASN A 102 15.41 17.29 4.42
N VAL A 103 15.45 16.90 3.16
CA VAL A 103 14.52 15.95 2.54
C VAL A 103 15.19 14.59 2.39
N ILE A 104 14.55 13.53 2.86
CA ILE A 104 15.05 12.16 2.81
C ILE A 104 13.99 11.29 2.11
N ASN A 105 14.33 10.77 0.94
CA ASN A 105 13.50 9.79 0.24
C ASN A 105 14.07 8.39 0.45
N ILE A 106 13.20 7.47 0.84
CA ILE A 106 13.54 6.04 0.97
C ILE A 106 12.47 5.25 0.26
N ASP A 107 12.89 4.56 -0.79
CA ASP A 107 11.99 3.84 -1.69
C ASP A 107 12.70 2.64 -2.32
N HIS A 108 11.91 1.71 -2.83
CA HIS A 108 12.38 0.52 -3.52
C HIS A 108 11.74 0.33 -4.91
N HIS A 109 10.76 1.13 -5.27
CA HIS A 109 10.07 1.03 -6.55
C HIS A 109 10.98 1.38 -7.73
N LEU A 110 10.92 0.58 -8.81
CA LEU A 110 11.73 0.77 -10.01
C LEU A 110 11.44 2.11 -10.72
N THR A 111 10.24 2.65 -10.54
CA THR A 111 9.81 3.94 -11.08
C THR A 111 10.39 5.14 -10.34
N ASN A 112 11.10 4.92 -9.22
CA ASN A 112 11.59 5.99 -8.34
C ASN A 112 13.11 5.91 -8.15
N LYS A 113 13.82 5.35 -9.12
CA LYS A 113 15.28 5.26 -9.09
C LYS A 113 15.92 6.66 -9.06
N PRO A 114 16.95 6.87 -8.22
CA PRO A 114 17.65 8.16 -8.14
C PRO A 114 18.14 8.71 -9.48
N GLU A 115 18.50 7.82 -10.42
CA GLU A 115 18.95 8.18 -11.77
C GLU A 115 17.91 9.00 -12.55
N GLN A 116 16.64 8.80 -12.30
CA GLN A 116 15.55 9.53 -12.97
C GLN A 116 15.49 11.01 -12.56
N TYR A 117 16.10 11.35 -11.43
CA TYR A 117 16.10 12.71 -10.87
C TYR A 117 17.41 13.46 -11.04
N LYS A 118 18.47 12.82 -11.61
CA LYS A 118 19.81 13.40 -11.71
C LYS A 118 19.89 14.67 -12.54
N ASP A 119 19.11 14.74 -13.62
CA ASP A 119 19.11 15.89 -14.53
C ASP A 119 18.20 17.03 -14.02
N GLU A 120 17.29 16.73 -13.10
CA GLU A 120 16.34 17.69 -12.57
C GLU A 120 16.76 18.26 -11.22
N CYS A 121 17.63 17.54 -10.49
CA CYS A 121 18.08 17.92 -9.15
C CYS A 121 19.52 18.43 -9.18
N CYS A 122 19.71 19.75 -9.10
CA CYS A 122 20.94 20.35 -8.53
C CYS A 122 20.93 20.21 -7.00
N CYS A 123 20.63 19.00 -6.48
CA CYS A 123 20.17 18.88 -5.10
C CYS A 123 21.13 18.07 -4.26
N ASP A 124 22.19 18.73 -3.74
CA ASP A 124 22.94 18.23 -2.59
C ASP A 124 22.06 18.09 -1.32
N ASP A 125 20.81 18.58 -1.37
CA ASP A 125 19.90 18.69 -0.23
C ASP A 125 18.87 17.57 -0.13
N ILE A 126 18.76 16.66 -1.13
CA ILE A 126 17.89 15.48 -1.08
C ILE A 126 18.73 14.23 -0.92
N TYR A 127 18.49 13.51 0.15
CA TYR A 127 19.12 12.21 0.39
C TYR A 127 18.23 11.11 -0.15
N PHE A 128 18.73 10.40 -1.20
CA PHE A 128 18.08 9.23 -1.76
C PHE A 128 18.68 7.95 -1.18
N TYR A 129 17.84 7.09 -0.65
CA TYR A 129 18.23 5.75 -0.26
C TYR A 129 17.30 4.74 -0.93
N TRP A 130 17.80 4.09 -1.97
CA TRP A 130 17.02 3.23 -2.85
C TRP A 130 17.67 1.86 -3.04
N ASN A 131 16.85 0.79 -2.96
CA ASN A 131 17.28 -0.58 -3.24
C ASN A 131 16.05 -1.47 -3.52
N ASP A 132 15.99 -2.09 -4.70
CA ASP A 132 14.88 -2.95 -5.13
C ASP A 132 14.84 -4.35 -4.48
N LYS A 133 15.81 -4.67 -3.64
CA LYS A 133 15.90 -5.98 -2.94
C LYS A 133 15.34 -5.94 -1.52
N LEU A 134 14.97 -4.78 -1.02
CA LEU A 134 14.46 -4.57 0.32
C LEU A 134 13.28 -3.61 0.26
N SER A 135 12.28 -3.82 1.10
CA SER A 135 11.18 -2.87 1.23
C SER A 135 11.61 -1.56 1.91
N ALA A 136 10.80 -0.52 1.79
CA ALA A 136 11.10 0.78 2.39
C ALA A 136 11.25 0.69 3.92
N ALA A 137 10.48 -0.19 4.60
CA ALA A 137 10.61 -0.42 6.04
C ALA A 137 11.99 -0.97 6.43
N TYR A 138 12.48 -1.97 5.70
CA TYR A 138 13.78 -2.54 6.01
C TYR A 138 14.93 -1.59 5.61
N LEU A 139 14.80 -0.91 4.47
CA LEU A 139 15.73 0.15 4.05
C LEU A 139 15.83 1.25 5.11
N LYS A 140 14.69 1.63 5.69
CA LYS A 140 14.67 2.64 6.75
C LYS A 140 15.35 2.18 8.03
N LEU A 141 15.18 0.93 8.40
CA LEU A 141 15.89 0.35 9.54
C LEU A 141 17.41 0.35 9.30
N GLU A 142 17.86 -0.06 8.10
CA GLU A 142 19.28 -0.01 7.70
C GLU A 142 19.84 1.42 7.67
N TRP A 143 19.04 2.41 7.28
CA TRP A 143 19.42 3.82 7.34
C TRP A 143 19.85 4.26 8.75
N PHE A 144 19.21 3.74 9.78
CA PHE A 144 19.55 4.04 11.17
C PHE A 144 20.64 3.15 11.76
N LYS A 145 21.11 2.14 11.05
CA LYS A 145 22.14 1.21 11.53
C LYS A 145 23.43 1.88 12.03
N PRO A 146 23.95 2.97 11.41
CA PRO A 146 25.13 3.65 11.95
C PRO A 146 24.95 4.27 13.34
N LEU A 147 23.70 4.41 13.82
CA LEU A 147 23.42 4.91 15.17
C LEU A 147 23.58 3.82 16.23
N ILE A 148 23.49 2.54 15.85
CA ILE A 148 23.59 1.40 16.77
C ILE A 148 24.95 1.39 17.46
N GLU A 149 26.01 1.71 16.72
CA GLU A 149 27.37 1.77 17.25
C GLU A 149 27.57 2.91 18.26
N LYS A 150 26.68 3.91 18.24
CA LYS A 150 26.78 5.11 19.08
C LYS A 150 26.12 4.96 20.44
N SER A 151 25.19 4.05 20.61
CA SER A 151 24.45 3.92 21.87
C SER A 151 23.64 2.62 21.96
N GLU A 152 23.67 2.00 23.12
CA GLU A 152 22.89 0.81 23.46
C GLU A 152 21.38 1.04 23.34
N VAL A 153 20.91 2.28 23.52
CA VAL A 153 19.49 2.63 23.35
C VAL A 153 19.05 2.46 21.88
N TYR A 154 19.88 2.91 20.93
CA TYR A 154 19.60 2.71 19.50
C TYR A 154 19.67 1.24 19.12
N LYS A 155 20.63 0.49 19.66
CA LYS A 155 20.75 -0.94 19.43
C LYS A 155 19.50 -1.68 19.89
N LYS A 156 19.04 -1.44 21.11
CA LYS A 156 17.80 -2.04 21.63
C LYS A 156 16.58 -1.70 20.79
N MET A 157 16.47 -0.47 20.30
CA MET A 157 15.38 -0.07 19.41
C MET A 157 15.46 -0.82 18.08
N TYR A 158 16.64 -0.92 17.49
CA TYR A 158 16.86 -1.65 16.24
C TYR A 158 16.45 -3.12 16.39
N GLU A 159 16.98 -3.83 17.38
CA GLU A 159 16.67 -5.24 17.66
C GLU A 159 15.17 -5.48 17.90
N LYS A 160 14.50 -4.52 18.52
CA LYS A 160 13.06 -4.54 18.73
C LYS A 160 12.26 -4.42 17.43
N LEU A 161 12.69 -3.58 16.50
CA LEU A 161 11.97 -3.27 15.26
C LEU A 161 12.34 -4.19 14.10
N GLU A 162 13.53 -4.79 14.12
CA GLU A 162 14.04 -5.64 13.04
C GLU A 162 13.09 -6.77 12.66
N PRO A 163 12.49 -7.56 13.59
CA PRO A 163 11.58 -8.63 13.19
C PRO A 163 10.32 -8.14 12.48
N LEU A 164 9.83 -6.94 12.79
CA LEU A 164 8.69 -6.34 12.11
C LEU A 164 9.09 -5.85 10.72
N ALA A 165 10.21 -5.15 10.60
CA ALA A 165 10.73 -4.68 9.32
C ALA A 165 11.09 -5.84 8.38
N GLU A 166 11.73 -6.91 8.90
CA GLU A 166 12.05 -8.12 8.14
C GLU A 166 10.80 -8.80 7.59
N ALA A 167 9.78 -8.97 8.43
CA ALA A 167 8.54 -9.60 8.01
C ALA A 167 7.75 -8.73 7.02
N THR A 168 7.75 -7.41 7.20
CA THR A 168 7.15 -6.46 6.26
C THR A 168 7.85 -6.53 4.89
N SER A 169 9.18 -6.49 4.88
CA SER A 169 9.96 -6.62 3.66
C SER A 169 9.72 -7.96 2.96
N CYS A 170 9.69 -9.05 3.74
CA CYS A 170 9.42 -10.38 3.21
C CYS A 170 8.06 -10.48 2.50
N TRP A 171 7.04 -9.80 3.03
CA TRP A 171 5.72 -9.70 2.40
C TRP A 171 5.76 -8.84 1.15
N ASP A 172 6.26 -7.64 1.23
CA ASP A 172 6.16 -6.59 0.22
C ASP A 172 6.91 -6.93 -1.08
N ILE A 173 8.15 -7.43 -0.97
CA ILE A 173 8.93 -7.89 -2.13
C ILE A 173 8.69 -9.37 -2.49
N PHE A 174 7.65 -9.99 -1.94
CA PHE A 174 7.19 -11.36 -2.24
C PHE A 174 8.20 -12.48 -1.96
N THR A 175 9.25 -12.26 -1.17
CA THR A 175 10.26 -13.31 -0.87
C THR A 175 9.68 -14.45 -0.04
N TRP A 176 8.57 -14.25 0.68
CA TRP A 176 7.87 -15.30 1.41
C TRP A 176 7.43 -16.50 0.54
N LYS A 177 7.28 -16.29 -0.79
CA LYS A 177 6.95 -17.37 -1.73
C LYS A 177 8.09 -18.36 -1.92
N ASN A 178 9.32 -17.92 -1.70
CA ASN A 178 10.55 -18.67 -1.94
C ASN A 178 11.21 -19.17 -0.65
N LEU A 179 10.61 -18.92 0.52
CA LEU A 179 11.13 -19.41 1.80
C LEU A 179 11.01 -20.95 1.88
N GLY A 180 12.01 -21.56 2.47
CA GLY A 180 12.07 -23.00 2.72
C GLY A 180 11.19 -23.44 3.89
N ASN A 181 11.53 -24.61 4.47
CA ASN A 181 10.74 -25.25 5.52
C ASN A 181 11.45 -25.29 6.88
N SER A 182 12.54 -24.54 7.07
CA SER A 182 13.13 -24.42 8.40
C SER A 182 12.18 -23.68 9.35
N GLN A 183 12.29 -23.94 10.65
CA GLN A 183 11.44 -23.26 11.64
C GLN A 183 11.51 -21.72 11.53
N LYS A 184 12.72 -21.19 11.28
CA LYS A 184 12.94 -19.75 11.12
C LYS A 184 12.19 -19.21 9.88
N GLU A 185 12.30 -19.89 8.74
CA GLU A 185 11.63 -19.49 7.50
C GLU A 185 10.12 -19.62 7.59
N LEU A 186 9.61 -20.69 8.19
CA LEU A 186 8.18 -20.85 8.44
C LEU A 186 7.62 -19.76 9.36
N LEU A 187 8.36 -19.39 10.41
CA LEU A 187 7.98 -18.29 11.29
C LEU A 187 7.99 -16.95 10.55
N LEU A 188 9.02 -16.68 9.76
CA LEU A 188 9.11 -15.45 8.95
C LEU A 188 7.96 -15.38 7.94
N LYS A 189 7.66 -16.46 7.25
CA LYS A 189 6.52 -16.55 6.33
C LYS A 189 5.20 -16.28 7.02
N ARG A 190 4.96 -16.90 8.19
CA ARG A 190 3.75 -16.66 8.99
C ARG A 190 3.65 -15.20 9.41
N ARG A 191 4.74 -14.58 9.87
CA ARG A 191 4.81 -13.16 10.23
C ARG A 191 4.49 -12.26 9.03
N ALA A 192 5.10 -12.54 7.88
CA ALA A 192 4.88 -11.77 6.65
C ALA A 192 3.41 -11.78 6.21
N LEU A 193 2.78 -12.95 6.18
CA LEU A 193 1.36 -13.08 5.83
C LEU A 193 0.46 -12.35 6.83
N SER A 194 0.75 -12.47 8.13
CA SER A 194 -0.07 -11.87 9.18
C SER A 194 -0.02 -10.33 9.21
N ILE A 195 1.07 -9.71 8.75
CA ILE A 195 1.16 -8.25 8.63
C ILE A 195 0.15 -7.72 7.63
N ASN A 196 0.08 -8.32 6.43
CA ASN A 196 -0.91 -7.94 5.42
C ASN A 196 -2.34 -8.12 5.94
N SER A 197 -2.63 -9.25 6.54
CA SER A 197 -3.96 -9.54 7.09
C SER A 197 -4.35 -8.54 8.18
N ALA A 198 -3.41 -8.18 9.05
CA ALA A 198 -3.62 -7.20 10.10
C ALA A 198 -3.89 -5.80 9.54
N GLU A 199 -3.11 -5.36 8.54
CA GLU A 199 -3.32 -4.07 7.86
C GLU A 199 -4.70 -4.02 7.19
N LYS A 200 -5.09 -5.08 6.46
CA LYS A 200 -6.39 -5.17 5.79
C LYS A 200 -7.59 -5.18 6.75
N ILE A 201 -7.46 -5.80 7.92
CA ILE A 201 -8.53 -5.82 8.92
C ILE A 201 -8.63 -4.50 9.67
N LEU A 202 -7.48 -3.96 10.10
CA LEU A 202 -7.46 -2.77 10.95
C LEU A 202 -7.63 -1.47 10.14
N GLY A 203 -7.16 -1.47 8.89
CA GLY A 203 -6.95 -0.25 8.12
C GLY A 203 -5.75 0.57 8.61
N ALA A 204 -5.24 1.45 7.75
CA ALA A 204 -3.97 2.18 7.94
C ALA A 204 -3.85 2.86 9.31
N GLY A 205 -4.86 3.64 9.71
CA GLY A 205 -4.82 4.40 10.97
C GLY A 205 -4.78 3.53 12.21
N ALA A 206 -5.61 2.47 12.29
CA ALA A 206 -5.63 1.59 13.46
C ALA A 206 -4.41 0.68 13.50
N PHE A 207 -3.92 0.20 12.34
CA PHE A 207 -2.68 -0.55 12.24
C PHE A 207 -1.48 0.27 12.75
N TYR A 208 -1.30 1.48 12.23
CA TYR A 208 -0.24 2.38 12.66
C TYR A 208 -0.31 2.67 14.17
N ASN A 209 -1.47 3.01 14.68
CA ASN A 209 -1.68 3.27 16.11
C ASN A 209 -1.35 2.06 16.98
N PHE A 210 -1.72 0.86 16.53
CA PHE A 210 -1.45 -0.37 17.26
C PHE A 210 0.05 -0.62 17.38
N ILE A 211 0.79 -0.65 16.26
CA ILE A 211 2.24 -0.90 16.28
C ILE A 211 3.00 0.18 17.05
N THR A 212 2.56 1.44 16.99
CA THR A 212 3.21 2.56 17.68
C THR A 212 2.99 2.52 19.21
N LYS A 213 1.76 2.25 19.66
CA LYS A 213 1.42 2.17 21.09
C LYS A 213 2.19 1.07 21.81
N LYS A 214 2.50 -0.01 21.12
CA LYS A 214 3.24 -1.15 21.68
C LYS A 214 4.74 -0.93 21.77
N LEU A 215 5.31 0.11 21.16
CA LEU A 215 6.76 0.36 21.15
C LEU A 215 7.42 0.39 22.54
N ASN A 216 6.68 0.77 23.58
CA ASN A 216 7.20 0.81 24.95
C ASN A 216 7.15 -0.57 25.67
N SER A 217 6.50 -1.60 25.07
CA SER A 217 6.49 -2.93 25.66
C SER A 217 7.87 -3.60 25.57
N GLU A 218 8.27 -4.29 26.63
CA GLU A 218 9.47 -5.13 26.61
C GLU A 218 9.31 -6.33 25.67
N ASN A 219 8.10 -6.87 25.55
CA ASN A 219 7.77 -7.99 24.70
C ASN A 219 7.14 -7.56 23.36
N TYR A 220 7.58 -6.40 22.83
CA TYR A 220 7.00 -5.77 21.64
C TYR A 220 6.74 -6.75 20.48
N THR A 221 7.77 -7.46 20.07
CA THR A 221 7.71 -8.37 18.93
C THR A 221 6.67 -9.48 19.14
N GLU A 222 6.67 -10.07 20.32
CA GLU A 222 5.73 -11.16 20.66
C GLU A 222 4.29 -10.65 20.71
N GLU A 223 4.05 -9.52 21.40
CA GLU A 223 2.71 -8.94 21.49
C GLU A 223 2.14 -8.54 20.13
N ILE A 224 2.96 -7.95 19.25
CA ILE A 224 2.56 -7.57 17.89
C ILE A 224 2.17 -8.81 17.09
N PHE A 225 3.06 -9.80 17.00
CA PHE A 225 2.80 -10.95 16.14
C PHE A 225 1.74 -11.90 16.71
N ASN A 226 1.60 -12.05 18.01
CA ASN A 226 0.49 -12.82 18.57
C ASN A 226 -0.86 -12.22 18.19
N TYR A 227 -0.99 -10.89 18.22
CA TYR A 227 -2.21 -10.22 17.78
C TYR A 227 -2.41 -10.35 16.27
N PHE A 228 -1.35 -10.18 15.47
CA PHE A 228 -1.43 -10.30 14.02
C PHE A 228 -1.80 -11.72 13.58
N PHE A 229 -1.34 -12.75 14.28
CA PHE A 229 -1.73 -14.13 13.99
C PHE A 229 -3.23 -14.37 14.23
N LEU A 230 -3.81 -13.78 15.26
CA LEU A 230 -5.27 -13.84 15.48
C LEU A 230 -6.02 -13.12 14.37
N LEU A 231 -5.54 -11.97 13.93
CA LEU A 231 -6.13 -11.24 12.81
C LEU A 231 -5.99 -12.02 11.49
N ASP A 232 -4.88 -12.70 11.28
CA ASP A 232 -4.69 -13.55 10.10
C ASP A 232 -5.67 -14.73 10.07
N GLU A 233 -5.92 -15.37 11.19
CA GLU A 233 -6.94 -16.42 11.30
C GLU A 233 -8.33 -15.87 10.97
N ALA A 234 -8.68 -14.69 11.51
CA ALA A 234 -9.96 -14.04 11.23
C ALA A 234 -10.07 -13.59 9.75
N TYR A 235 -8.97 -13.09 9.16
CA TYR A 235 -8.89 -12.70 7.76
C TYR A 235 -9.11 -13.91 6.85
N ASN A 236 -8.42 -15.02 7.10
CA ASN A 236 -8.55 -16.25 6.32
C ASN A 236 -9.97 -16.82 6.40
N LEU A 237 -10.60 -16.81 7.59
CA LEU A 237 -11.99 -17.22 7.74
C LEU A 237 -12.94 -16.32 6.92
N LYS A 238 -12.69 -15.01 6.90
CA LYS A 238 -13.46 -14.09 6.06
C LYS A 238 -13.27 -14.37 4.57
N ILE A 239 -12.04 -14.64 4.14
CA ILE A 239 -11.72 -15.01 2.75
C ILE A 239 -12.47 -16.30 2.37
N ASP A 240 -12.48 -17.32 3.21
CA ASP A 240 -13.17 -18.58 2.91
C ASP A 240 -14.69 -18.38 2.81
N ASN A 241 -15.28 -17.58 3.71
CA ASN A 241 -16.70 -17.22 3.62
C ASN A 241 -17.04 -16.42 2.36
N LEU A 242 -16.18 -15.49 1.96
CA LEU A 242 -16.35 -14.72 0.72
C LEU A 242 -16.18 -15.59 -0.53
N PHE A 243 -15.26 -16.56 -0.50
CA PHE A 243 -15.09 -17.52 -1.58
C PHE A 243 -16.32 -18.42 -1.72
N ASP A 244 -16.87 -18.92 -0.60
CA ASP A 244 -18.11 -19.69 -0.61
C ASP A 244 -19.32 -18.86 -1.06
N PHE A 245 -19.38 -17.60 -0.70
CA PHE A 245 -20.37 -16.67 -1.25
C PHE A 245 -20.18 -16.51 -2.74
N ALA A 246 -18.99 -16.22 -3.22
CA ALA A 246 -18.68 -16.05 -4.63
C ALA A 246 -19.11 -17.26 -5.47
N LYS A 247 -18.83 -18.47 -5.02
CA LYS A 247 -19.26 -19.71 -5.69
C LYS A 247 -20.78 -19.84 -5.87
N ARG A 248 -21.55 -19.25 -4.94
CA ARG A 248 -23.02 -19.31 -4.99
C ARG A 248 -23.63 -18.24 -5.88
N VAL A 249 -22.96 -17.11 -6.06
CA VAL A 249 -23.52 -15.94 -6.78
C VAL A 249 -22.86 -15.69 -8.13
N ILE A 250 -21.83 -16.44 -8.47
CA ILE A 250 -21.11 -16.28 -9.74
C ILE A 250 -22.06 -16.61 -10.91
N SER A 251 -22.13 -15.69 -11.87
CA SER A 251 -22.88 -15.85 -13.09
C SER A 251 -21.95 -16.13 -14.26
N ASP A 252 -22.33 -17.09 -15.10
CA ASP A 252 -21.54 -17.53 -16.25
C ASP A 252 -21.78 -16.67 -17.48
N PHE A 253 -20.68 -16.24 -18.09
CA PHE A 253 -20.67 -15.57 -19.38
C PHE A 253 -19.63 -16.22 -20.28
N ASP A 254 -19.84 -16.15 -21.59
CA ASP A 254 -18.85 -16.48 -22.61
C ASP A 254 -18.23 -15.17 -23.14
N TYR A 255 -16.92 -15.08 -23.16
CA TYR A 255 -16.20 -14.00 -23.82
C TYR A 255 -15.13 -14.56 -24.76
N LYS A 256 -15.39 -14.51 -26.07
CA LYS A 256 -14.48 -15.03 -27.11
C LYS A 256 -14.06 -16.50 -26.91
N GLY A 257 -14.98 -17.31 -26.40
CA GLY A 257 -14.72 -18.71 -26.08
C GLY A 257 -14.08 -18.94 -24.70
N TYR A 258 -13.83 -17.90 -23.91
CA TYR A 258 -13.37 -18.02 -22.54
C TYR A 258 -14.53 -18.01 -21.56
N LYS A 259 -14.47 -18.89 -20.55
CA LYS A 259 -15.46 -18.89 -19.46
C LYS A 259 -15.18 -17.73 -18.50
N LEU A 260 -16.08 -16.74 -18.52
CA LEU A 260 -16.03 -15.55 -17.67
C LEU A 260 -17.02 -15.70 -16.52
N GLY A 261 -16.54 -15.64 -15.28
CA GLY A 261 -17.38 -15.55 -14.08
C GLY A 261 -17.61 -14.12 -13.66
N VAL A 262 -18.85 -13.74 -13.40
CA VAL A 262 -19.22 -12.40 -12.94
C VAL A 262 -19.75 -12.46 -11.53
N ILE A 263 -19.20 -11.65 -10.62
CA ILE A 263 -19.51 -11.63 -9.19
C ILE A 263 -19.85 -10.22 -8.76
N TYR A 264 -20.90 -10.10 -7.98
CA TYR A 264 -21.32 -8.84 -7.38
C TYR A 264 -21.17 -8.86 -5.87
N GLY A 265 -20.82 -7.72 -5.26
CA GLY A 265 -20.88 -7.51 -3.80
C GLY A 265 -19.65 -7.94 -3.02
N ILE A 266 -18.50 -8.15 -3.68
CA ILE A 266 -17.21 -8.35 -3.00
C ILE A 266 -16.43 -7.03 -2.98
N ASP A 267 -16.00 -6.63 -1.80
CA ASP A 267 -15.19 -5.43 -1.58
C ASP A 267 -13.87 -5.48 -2.34
N GLY A 268 -13.39 -4.33 -2.82
CA GLY A 268 -12.17 -4.19 -3.61
C GLY A 268 -10.95 -4.83 -2.96
N ASP A 269 -10.83 -4.73 -1.65
CA ASP A 269 -9.71 -5.27 -0.86
C ASP A 269 -9.60 -6.80 -0.91
N TYR A 270 -10.71 -7.51 -1.20
CA TYR A 270 -10.74 -8.97 -1.26
C TYR A 270 -10.81 -9.52 -2.69
N GLN A 271 -11.08 -8.67 -3.69
CA GLN A 271 -11.32 -9.13 -5.07
C GLN A 271 -10.13 -9.90 -5.65
N SER A 272 -8.91 -9.45 -5.43
CA SER A 272 -7.72 -10.13 -5.98
C SER A 272 -7.55 -11.53 -5.42
N ILE A 273 -7.66 -11.70 -4.09
CA ILE A 273 -7.48 -13.02 -3.47
C ILE A 273 -8.65 -13.97 -3.78
N ILE A 274 -9.88 -13.46 -3.87
CA ILE A 274 -11.04 -14.27 -4.26
C ILE A 274 -10.94 -14.66 -5.73
N ALA A 275 -10.47 -13.75 -6.61
CA ALA A 275 -10.22 -14.07 -8.00
C ALA A 275 -9.21 -15.21 -8.16
N ASP A 276 -8.08 -15.15 -7.46
CA ASP A 276 -7.08 -16.20 -7.48
C ASP A 276 -7.67 -17.55 -7.04
N LYS A 277 -8.43 -17.56 -5.93
CA LYS A 277 -9.10 -18.79 -5.46
C LYS A 277 -10.06 -19.35 -6.52
N ILE A 278 -10.81 -18.50 -7.23
CA ILE A 278 -11.77 -18.95 -8.27
C ILE A 278 -11.03 -19.44 -9.53
N LEU A 279 -10.06 -18.65 -10.00
CA LEU A 279 -9.33 -18.95 -11.23
C LEU A 279 -8.49 -20.23 -11.11
N PHE A 280 -7.98 -20.54 -9.93
CA PHE A 280 -7.18 -21.73 -9.67
C PHE A 280 -7.96 -22.91 -9.07
N ASP A 281 -9.26 -22.76 -8.81
CA ASP A 281 -10.13 -23.87 -8.41
C ASP A 281 -10.46 -24.74 -9.65
N LYS A 282 -9.94 -25.97 -9.64
CA LYS A 282 -10.13 -26.92 -10.76
C LYS A 282 -11.57 -27.31 -11.02
N LYS A 283 -12.48 -27.10 -10.06
CA LYS A 283 -13.91 -27.45 -10.20
C LYS A 283 -14.72 -26.34 -10.86
N LEU A 284 -14.27 -25.09 -10.75
CA LEU A 284 -15.00 -23.92 -11.28
C LEU A 284 -14.65 -23.62 -12.74
N ASP A 285 -13.40 -23.90 -13.12
CA ASP A 285 -12.88 -23.79 -14.49
C ASP A 285 -13.11 -22.45 -15.18
N TYR A 286 -13.07 -21.36 -14.44
CA TYR A 286 -13.08 -20.00 -15.01
C TYR A 286 -11.70 -19.59 -15.49
N GLU A 287 -11.69 -18.86 -16.61
CA GLU A 287 -10.47 -18.29 -17.21
C GLU A 287 -10.35 -16.80 -16.95
N VAL A 288 -11.50 -16.14 -16.76
CA VAL A 288 -11.62 -14.73 -16.42
C VAL A 288 -12.66 -14.57 -15.32
N VAL A 289 -12.43 -13.67 -14.40
CA VAL A 289 -13.38 -13.27 -13.35
C VAL A 289 -13.55 -11.76 -13.38
N ALA A 290 -14.78 -11.29 -13.31
CA ALA A 290 -15.17 -9.89 -13.19
C ALA A 290 -15.88 -9.64 -11.85
N PHE A 291 -15.45 -8.64 -11.13
CA PHE A 291 -16.12 -8.18 -9.91
C PHE A 291 -16.80 -6.85 -10.16
N LEU A 292 -18.09 -6.81 -9.91
CA LEU A 292 -18.88 -5.60 -9.97
C LEU A 292 -19.03 -5.07 -8.54
N ASN A 293 -18.60 -3.85 -8.31
CA ASN A 293 -18.71 -3.24 -7.00
C ASN A 293 -19.81 -2.16 -6.92
N VAL A 294 -20.17 -1.82 -5.70
CA VAL A 294 -21.23 -0.84 -5.40
C VAL A 294 -20.90 0.59 -5.85
N TYR A 295 -19.68 0.86 -6.33
CA TYR A 295 -19.23 2.18 -6.77
C TYR A 295 -19.23 2.37 -8.28
N GLY A 296 -19.79 1.44 -9.07
CA GLY A 296 -19.86 1.54 -10.52
C GLY A 296 -18.60 1.10 -11.24
N THR A 297 -17.76 0.35 -10.60
CA THR A 297 -16.55 -0.17 -11.23
C THR A 297 -16.61 -1.67 -11.41
N VAL A 298 -15.95 -2.13 -12.46
CA VAL A 298 -15.71 -3.55 -12.73
C VAL A 298 -14.21 -3.79 -12.67
N SER A 299 -13.82 -4.79 -11.92
CA SER A 299 -12.43 -5.27 -11.86
C SER A 299 -12.34 -6.63 -12.50
N PHE A 300 -11.44 -6.78 -13.46
CA PHE A 300 -11.19 -8.04 -14.16
C PHE A 300 -9.90 -8.69 -13.69
N ARG A 301 -9.91 -10.01 -13.58
CA ARG A 301 -8.73 -10.84 -13.36
C ARG A 301 -8.76 -12.03 -14.33
N SER A 302 -7.59 -12.46 -14.81
CA SER A 302 -7.46 -13.60 -15.70
C SER A 302 -6.29 -14.50 -15.33
N LYS A 303 -6.41 -15.77 -15.67
CA LYS A 303 -5.31 -16.73 -15.72
C LYS A 303 -4.75 -16.81 -17.14
N ASN A 304 -3.56 -17.43 -17.26
CA ASN A 304 -2.89 -17.67 -18.54
C ASN A 304 -2.58 -16.38 -19.33
N ASP A 305 -2.59 -16.46 -20.65
CA ASP A 305 -2.25 -15.35 -21.55
C ASP A 305 -3.41 -14.43 -21.94
N ILE A 306 -4.54 -14.49 -21.24
CA ILE A 306 -5.72 -13.70 -21.56
C ILE A 306 -5.53 -12.24 -21.13
N ASP A 307 -5.64 -11.34 -22.09
CA ASP A 307 -5.53 -9.90 -21.86
C ASP A 307 -6.88 -9.28 -21.50
N VAL A 308 -7.07 -9.02 -20.19
CA VAL A 308 -8.31 -8.36 -19.71
C VAL A 308 -8.27 -6.84 -19.82
N SER A 309 -7.15 -6.24 -20.22
CA SER A 309 -7.07 -4.79 -20.43
C SER A 309 -7.90 -4.35 -21.64
N ASP A 310 -7.96 -5.18 -22.69
CA ASP A 310 -8.79 -4.95 -23.88
C ASP A 310 -10.29 -4.98 -23.50
N ILE A 311 -10.71 -5.95 -22.66
CA ILE A 311 -12.08 -6.02 -22.16
C ILE A 311 -12.44 -4.74 -21.41
N ALA A 312 -11.61 -4.34 -20.46
CA ALA A 312 -11.86 -3.16 -19.64
C ALA A 312 -11.94 -1.87 -20.48
N LYS A 313 -11.05 -1.71 -21.46
CA LYS A 313 -11.09 -0.56 -22.39
C LYS A 313 -12.37 -0.53 -23.19
N LYS A 314 -12.75 -1.64 -23.85
CA LYS A 314 -13.95 -1.72 -24.68
C LYS A 314 -15.22 -1.50 -23.85
N LEU A 315 -15.32 -2.15 -22.68
CA LEU A 315 -16.45 -1.96 -21.80
C LEU A 315 -16.58 -0.50 -21.34
N GLY A 316 -15.49 0.12 -20.92
CA GLY A 316 -15.47 1.53 -20.55
C GLY A 316 -15.92 2.43 -21.69
N MET A 317 -15.39 2.23 -22.90
CA MET A 317 -15.78 3.02 -24.10
C MET A 317 -17.27 2.89 -24.44
N ILE A 318 -17.85 1.68 -24.37
CA ILE A 318 -19.27 1.44 -24.67
C ILE A 318 -20.18 2.24 -23.73
N VAL A 319 -19.80 2.36 -22.48
CA VAL A 319 -20.60 3.06 -21.45
C VAL A 319 -20.19 4.53 -21.25
N GLY A 320 -19.25 5.03 -22.05
CA GLY A 320 -18.81 6.45 -21.99
C GLY A 320 -17.81 6.76 -20.87
N TYR A 321 -17.13 5.75 -20.32
CA TYR A 321 -16.09 5.92 -19.29
C TYR A 321 -14.73 5.41 -19.77
N SER A 322 -13.69 5.65 -18.99
CA SER A 322 -12.37 5.09 -19.23
C SER A 322 -12.23 3.70 -18.62
N GLY A 323 -11.40 2.88 -19.25
CA GLY A 323 -11.01 1.56 -18.76
C GLY A 323 -9.58 1.22 -19.15
N GLY A 324 -8.97 0.27 -18.47
CA GLY A 324 -7.62 -0.21 -18.76
C GLY A 324 -6.97 -0.89 -17.55
N GLY A 325 -5.67 -1.09 -17.62
CA GLY A 325 -4.87 -1.76 -16.59
C GLY A 325 -3.83 -2.68 -17.22
N HIS A 326 -3.39 -3.66 -16.44
CA HIS A 326 -2.43 -4.67 -16.86
C HIS A 326 -3.12 -5.84 -17.57
N LYS A 327 -2.35 -6.66 -18.30
CA LYS A 327 -2.81 -7.83 -19.03
C LYS A 327 -3.71 -8.75 -18.19
N HIS A 328 -3.34 -9.03 -16.94
CA HIS A 328 -4.05 -9.96 -16.06
C HIS A 328 -4.89 -9.29 -14.95
N ALA A 329 -4.85 -7.96 -14.86
CA ALA A 329 -5.56 -7.20 -13.84
C ALA A 329 -5.93 -5.83 -14.39
N SER A 330 -7.19 -5.63 -14.70
CA SER A 330 -7.69 -4.38 -15.29
C SER A 330 -9.04 -4.01 -14.73
N GLY A 331 -9.51 -2.81 -15.03
CA GLY A 331 -10.82 -2.37 -14.61
C GLY A 331 -11.34 -1.18 -15.40
N CYS A 332 -12.63 -0.95 -15.27
CA CYS A 332 -13.30 0.22 -15.84
C CYS A 332 -14.44 0.67 -14.93
N ARG A 333 -14.87 1.90 -15.12
CA ARG A 333 -16.16 2.37 -14.59
C ARG A 333 -17.24 2.05 -15.60
N ILE A 334 -18.44 1.65 -15.14
CA ILE A 334 -19.57 1.34 -16.01
C ILE A 334 -20.80 2.21 -15.75
N CYS A 335 -20.88 2.88 -14.61
CA CYS A 335 -21.95 3.83 -14.30
C CYS A 335 -21.57 4.71 -13.10
N ASP A 336 -22.35 5.78 -12.87
CA ASP A 336 -22.23 6.58 -11.67
C ASP A 336 -22.89 5.91 -10.47
N ARG A 337 -22.47 6.33 -9.27
CA ARG A 337 -22.89 5.71 -7.99
C ARG A 337 -24.41 5.69 -7.79
N ASP A 338 -25.13 6.68 -8.32
CA ASP A 338 -26.59 6.80 -8.12
C ASP A 338 -27.38 5.93 -9.08
N GLU A 339 -26.86 5.65 -10.28
CA GLU A 339 -27.46 4.69 -11.24
C GLU A 339 -27.27 3.24 -10.80
N MET A 340 -26.16 2.97 -10.09
CA MET A 340 -25.73 1.66 -9.65
C MET A 340 -26.78 0.87 -8.87
N LYS A 341 -27.47 1.54 -7.96
CA LYS A 341 -28.42 0.89 -7.05
C LYS A 341 -29.58 0.19 -7.80
N LYS A 342 -29.81 0.53 -9.08
CA LYS A 342 -30.96 0.08 -9.83
C LYS A 342 -30.68 -0.86 -11.01
N LYS A 343 -29.51 -0.80 -11.66
CA LYS A 343 -29.33 -1.41 -13.00
C LYS A 343 -27.97 -2.05 -13.31
N MET A 344 -27.11 -2.30 -12.36
CA MET A 344 -25.72 -2.65 -12.65
C MET A 344 -25.56 -3.93 -13.49
N MET A 345 -26.26 -4.98 -13.15
CA MET A 345 -26.21 -6.23 -13.91
C MET A 345 -26.77 -6.04 -15.34
N GLU A 346 -27.85 -5.30 -15.49
CA GLU A 346 -28.46 -5.02 -16.81
C GLU A 346 -27.48 -4.25 -17.71
N ILE A 347 -26.79 -3.22 -17.15
CA ILE A 347 -25.78 -2.44 -17.89
C ILE A 347 -24.60 -3.34 -18.29
N PHE A 348 -24.13 -4.17 -17.36
CA PHE A 348 -23.02 -5.08 -17.63
C PHE A 348 -23.38 -6.10 -18.73
N GLU A 349 -24.50 -6.80 -18.59
CA GLU A 349 -24.97 -7.79 -19.56
C GLU A 349 -25.18 -7.19 -20.95
N HIS A 350 -25.83 -6.03 -21.01
CA HIS A 350 -26.06 -5.33 -22.29
C HIS A 350 -24.73 -4.93 -22.94
N SER A 351 -23.79 -4.42 -22.17
CA SER A 351 -22.49 -4.00 -22.68
C SER A 351 -21.63 -5.18 -23.12
N MET A 352 -21.65 -6.30 -22.37
CA MET A 352 -20.92 -7.52 -22.74
C MET A 352 -21.47 -8.13 -24.04
N ASN A 353 -22.79 -8.08 -24.25
CA ASN A 353 -23.39 -8.52 -25.50
C ASN A 353 -22.96 -7.65 -26.71
N LYS A 354 -22.76 -6.33 -26.51
CA LYS A 354 -22.21 -5.46 -27.56
C LYS A 354 -20.74 -5.78 -27.88
N ILE A 355 -19.93 -6.14 -26.90
CA ILE A 355 -18.54 -6.54 -27.12
C ILE A 355 -18.43 -7.81 -27.97
N LYS A 356 -19.37 -8.75 -27.83
CA LYS A 356 -19.40 -9.96 -28.66
C LYS A 356 -19.62 -9.69 -30.15
N ILE A 357 -20.22 -8.56 -30.48
CA ILE A 357 -20.53 -8.15 -31.84
C ILE A 357 -19.37 -7.38 -32.51
N LEU A 358 -18.48 -6.78 -31.71
CA LEU A 358 -17.25 -6.09 -32.16
C LEU A 358 -16.05 -7.05 -32.18
#